data_d8c4ebce3e91e215dd54e0e4f697fab7
#
_entry.id   d8c4ebce3e91e215dd54e0e4f697fab7
#
_cell.length_a   1.000
_cell.length_b   1.000
_cell.length_c   1.000
_cell.angle_alpha   90.00
_cell.angle_beta   90.00
_cell.angle_gamma   90.00
#
_symmetry.space_group_name_H-M   'P 1'
#
loop_
_entity.id
_entity.type
_entity.pdbx_description
1 polymer ?
#
loop_
_entity_poly.entity_id
_entity_poly.type
_entity_poly.pdbx_seq_one_letter_code
_entity_poly.pdbx_strand_id
1 'polypeptide(L)'
;VRLAVNLGYFGMGMDADNLVVAQTADRLGYAVAWVAEAYGSDVPSVLGWVAGQTERIGIGAAIMQIPARTPAMTAMTAATLDHLSGGRMHLGLGVSGPQVSEGWHGVRFDSPLGRTREYVAIVRKALSRQRLTHEGKHYTLPLPDGPGKALKLTLPVRDDLPIYLAAVGPKNLELTGEIADGLLAIFFSPEHTASTLDHVRAGRRKAGKGTEADPLEGFDVVATVPVLVTDDVEAGLAAVAPYAALYVGGMGSRERNFYNQLACRMGFEDEAAKVQELYLAGQHRDAAAAMPR
;
A
#
# COMPACT_ATOMS: atom_id res chain seq x y z
N VAL A 1 -16.97 -1.51 -11.81
CA VAL A 1 -16.26 -1.15 -10.54
C VAL A 1 -16.51 -2.24 -9.54
N ARG A 2 -15.45 -2.74 -8.89
CA ARG A 2 -15.52 -3.68 -7.78
C ARG A 2 -15.40 -2.91 -6.47
N LEU A 3 -16.27 -3.19 -5.49
CA LEU A 3 -16.20 -2.58 -4.18
C LEU A 3 -15.27 -3.39 -3.27
N ALA A 4 -14.53 -2.71 -2.43
CA ALA A 4 -13.68 -3.28 -1.40
C ALA A 4 -13.87 -2.48 -0.09
N VAL A 5 -13.45 -3.04 1.03
CA VAL A 5 -13.44 -2.34 2.31
C VAL A 5 -12.02 -2.15 2.80
N ASN A 6 -11.75 -1.03 3.45
CA ASN A 6 -10.49 -0.81 4.15
C ASN A 6 -10.78 -0.88 5.66
N LEU A 7 -10.20 -1.87 6.32
CA LEU A 7 -10.36 -2.09 7.76
C LEU A 7 -9.42 -1.20 8.60
N GLY A 8 -8.52 -0.45 7.91
CA GLY A 8 -7.60 0.47 8.57
C GLY A 8 -6.58 -0.23 9.47
N TYR A 9 -6.32 0.42 10.60
CA TYR A 9 -5.43 -0.09 11.65
C TYR A 9 -6.25 -0.72 12.77
N PHE A 10 -5.92 -1.95 13.15
CA PHE A 10 -6.46 -2.58 14.35
C PHE A 10 -5.84 -1.99 15.62
N GLY A 11 -6.53 -2.07 16.75
CA GLY A 11 -6.05 -1.53 18.02
C GLY A 11 -6.38 -0.06 18.25
N MET A 12 -7.13 0.58 17.35
CA MET A 12 -7.57 1.95 17.52
C MET A 12 -9.00 2.08 18.11
N GLY A 13 -9.44 1.06 18.83
CA GLY A 13 -10.73 1.05 19.54
C GLY A 13 -11.93 0.58 18.71
N MET A 14 -11.71 0.07 17.50
CA MET A 14 -12.76 -0.39 16.59
C MET A 14 -12.60 -1.85 16.12
N ASP A 15 -11.80 -2.64 16.82
CA ASP A 15 -11.40 -3.98 16.36
C ASP A 15 -12.58 -4.94 16.17
N ALA A 16 -13.56 -4.90 17.09
CA ALA A 16 -14.76 -5.73 16.99
C ALA A 16 -15.61 -5.34 15.78
N ASP A 17 -15.73 -4.05 15.51
CA ASP A 17 -16.49 -3.54 14.36
C ASP A 17 -15.80 -3.90 13.04
N ASN A 18 -14.47 -3.89 13.01
CA ASN A 18 -13.69 -4.24 11.83
C ASN A 18 -13.93 -5.68 11.37
N LEU A 19 -14.06 -6.64 12.28
CA LEU A 19 -14.42 -8.01 11.90
C LEU A 19 -15.86 -8.08 11.36
N VAL A 20 -16.79 -7.40 12.02
CA VAL A 20 -18.19 -7.32 11.56
C VAL A 20 -18.27 -6.70 10.17
N VAL A 21 -17.47 -5.65 9.90
CA VAL A 21 -17.37 -5.03 8.59
C VAL A 21 -16.84 -6.03 7.55
N ALA A 22 -15.76 -6.75 7.85
CA ALA A 22 -15.19 -7.76 6.94
C ALA A 22 -16.19 -8.88 6.62
N GLN A 23 -16.87 -9.43 7.63
CA GLN A 23 -17.87 -10.47 7.47
C GLN A 23 -19.13 -9.98 6.72
N THR A 24 -19.52 -8.73 6.94
CA THR A 24 -20.65 -8.13 6.22
C THR A 24 -20.27 -7.89 4.76
N ALA A 25 -19.07 -7.38 4.49
CA ALA A 25 -18.55 -7.20 3.14
C ALA A 25 -18.44 -8.55 2.39
N ASP A 26 -18.02 -9.62 3.08
CA ASP A 26 -18.00 -10.98 2.53
C ASP A 26 -19.38 -11.45 2.11
N ARG A 27 -20.40 -11.28 2.98
CA ARG A 27 -21.79 -11.64 2.65
C ARG A 27 -22.36 -10.82 1.49
N LEU A 28 -21.99 -9.55 1.40
CA LEU A 28 -22.45 -8.63 0.36
C LEU A 28 -21.67 -8.77 -0.99
N GLY A 29 -20.66 -9.63 -1.04
CA GLY A 29 -19.91 -9.87 -2.26
C GLY A 29 -18.88 -8.78 -2.61
N TYR A 30 -18.36 -8.07 -1.61
CA TYR A 30 -17.21 -7.18 -1.81
C TYR A 30 -15.98 -7.97 -2.24
N ALA A 31 -15.12 -7.34 -3.03
CA ALA A 31 -14.00 -8.01 -3.64
C ALA A 31 -12.86 -8.31 -2.65
N VAL A 32 -12.45 -7.33 -1.84
CA VAL A 32 -11.28 -7.44 -0.95
C VAL A 32 -11.52 -6.67 0.34
N ALA A 33 -11.07 -7.24 1.46
CA ALA A 33 -10.88 -6.56 2.74
C ALA A 33 -9.40 -6.19 2.90
N TRP A 34 -9.09 -4.91 2.87
CA TRP A 34 -7.72 -4.38 2.96
C TRP A 34 -7.39 -4.01 4.39
N VAL A 35 -6.17 -4.34 4.84
CA VAL A 35 -5.65 -4.04 6.18
C VAL A 35 -4.36 -3.23 6.07
N ALA A 36 -4.24 -2.20 6.88
CA ALA A 36 -3.08 -1.32 6.92
C ALA A 36 -2.06 -1.72 8.01
N GLU A 37 -0.79 -1.39 7.77
CA GLU A 37 0.31 -1.57 8.70
C GLU A 37 1.17 -0.30 8.76
N ALA A 38 1.52 0.13 9.98
CA ALA A 38 2.50 1.18 10.22
C ALA A 38 3.35 0.82 11.46
N TYR A 39 3.00 1.35 12.62
CA TYR A 39 3.61 1.03 13.93
C TYR A 39 2.52 0.64 14.97
N GLY A 40 1.44 0.05 14.49
CA GLY A 40 0.33 -0.52 15.26
C GLY A 40 0.26 -2.04 15.06
N SER A 41 -0.90 -2.54 14.63
CA SER A 41 -1.08 -3.95 14.32
C SER A 41 -0.30 -4.38 13.07
N ASP A 42 0.21 -5.60 13.07
CA ASP A 42 0.85 -6.19 11.89
C ASP A 42 -0.20 -6.79 10.96
N VAL A 43 -0.03 -6.57 9.67
CA VAL A 43 -0.96 -7.05 8.64
C VAL A 43 -1.09 -8.56 8.61
N PRO A 44 -0.02 -9.37 8.68
CA PRO A 44 -0.13 -10.82 8.59
C PRO A 44 -1.03 -11.45 9.65
N SER A 45 -0.91 -11.03 10.91
CA SER A 45 -1.75 -11.55 12.00
C SER A 45 -3.22 -11.23 11.78
N VAL A 46 -3.51 -9.98 11.41
CA VAL A 46 -4.88 -9.53 11.16
C VAL A 46 -5.49 -10.24 9.95
N LEU A 47 -4.75 -10.34 8.84
CA LEU A 47 -5.24 -11.04 7.64
C LEU A 47 -5.44 -12.54 7.89
N GLY A 48 -4.59 -13.18 8.69
CA GLY A 48 -4.77 -14.57 9.08
C GLY A 48 -6.07 -14.77 9.87
N TRP A 49 -6.36 -13.86 10.80
CA TRP A 49 -7.60 -13.87 11.57
C TRP A 49 -8.83 -13.61 10.71
N VAL A 50 -8.80 -12.60 9.85
CA VAL A 50 -9.91 -12.28 8.92
C VAL A 50 -10.15 -13.43 7.95
N ALA A 51 -9.08 -14.05 7.43
CA ALA A 51 -9.18 -15.20 6.52
C ALA A 51 -9.93 -16.38 7.14
N GLY A 52 -9.69 -16.65 8.43
CA GLY A 52 -10.38 -17.70 9.17
C GLY A 52 -11.83 -17.39 9.57
N GLN A 53 -12.27 -16.15 9.40
CA GLN A 53 -13.61 -15.67 9.76
C GLN A 53 -14.48 -15.26 8.56
N THR A 54 -13.95 -15.46 7.34
CA THR A 54 -14.60 -15.11 6.07
C THR A 54 -14.40 -16.23 5.06
N GLU A 55 -15.26 -16.32 4.05
CA GLU A 55 -15.27 -17.44 3.11
C GLU A 55 -14.88 -17.07 1.67
N ARG A 56 -15.29 -15.88 1.19
CA ARG A 56 -15.19 -15.49 -0.23
C ARG A 56 -14.37 -14.24 -0.48
N ILE A 57 -14.47 -13.25 0.41
CA ILE A 57 -13.80 -11.97 0.24
C ILE A 57 -12.28 -12.15 0.18
N GLY A 58 -11.64 -11.49 -0.77
CA GLY A 58 -10.19 -11.39 -0.82
C GLY A 58 -9.63 -10.75 0.46
N ILE A 59 -8.46 -11.18 0.88
CA ILE A 59 -7.72 -10.58 1.99
C ILE A 59 -6.51 -9.83 1.44
N GLY A 60 -6.38 -8.56 1.75
CA GLY A 60 -5.39 -7.69 1.13
C GLY A 60 -4.56 -6.88 2.11
N ALA A 61 -3.26 -6.79 1.85
CA ALA A 61 -2.38 -5.86 2.54
C ALA A 61 -2.44 -4.48 1.87
N ALA A 62 -2.72 -3.44 2.62
CA ALA A 62 -2.67 -2.07 2.14
C ALA A 62 -1.99 -1.12 3.16
N ILE A 63 -0.75 -1.40 3.44
CA ILE A 63 0.28 -2.25 2.80
C ILE A 63 1.02 -3.09 3.85
N MET A 64 1.77 -4.14 3.42
CA MET A 64 2.93 -4.61 4.18
C MET A 64 4.13 -3.71 3.89
N GLN A 65 4.85 -3.33 4.93
CA GLN A 65 5.99 -2.42 4.82
C GLN A 65 7.25 -3.17 4.35
N ILE A 66 7.86 -2.72 3.27
CA ILE A 66 9.13 -3.26 2.76
C ILE A 66 10.25 -3.24 3.82
N PRO A 67 10.46 -2.17 4.61
CA PRO A 67 11.52 -2.17 5.63
C PRO A 67 11.26 -3.10 6.81
N ALA A 68 10.03 -3.56 7.03
CA ALA A 68 9.68 -4.39 8.17
C ALA A 68 10.09 -5.87 8.01
N ARG A 69 10.27 -6.35 6.78
CA ARG A 69 10.48 -7.79 6.48
C ARG A 69 11.49 -7.99 5.36
N THR A 70 12.21 -9.12 5.41
CA THR A 70 12.98 -9.55 4.23
C THR A 70 12.05 -9.96 3.09
N PRO A 71 12.48 -9.83 1.83
CA PRO A 71 11.63 -10.22 0.69
C PRO A 71 11.28 -11.73 0.70
N ALA A 72 12.18 -12.58 1.17
CA ALA A 72 11.91 -14.02 1.32
C ALA A 72 10.81 -14.27 2.39
N MET A 73 10.85 -13.56 3.53
CA MET A 73 9.82 -13.67 4.56
C MET A 73 8.48 -13.15 4.05
N THR A 74 8.46 -12.07 3.30
CA THR A 74 7.23 -11.56 2.67
C THR A 74 6.61 -12.58 1.71
N ALA A 75 7.43 -13.23 0.89
CA ALA A 75 6.95 -14.29 -0.01
C ALA A 75 6.36 -15.48 0.78
N MET A 76 7.03 -15.92 1.85
CA MET A 76 6.52 -16.98 2.75
C MET A 76 5.18 -16.59 3.36
N THR A 77 5.09 -15.37 3.89
CA THR A 77 3.86 -14.85 4.51
C THR A 77 2.71 -14.80 3.51
N ALA A 78 2.94 -14.22 2.32
CA ALA A 78 1.93 -14.15 1.28
C ALA A 78 1.45 -15.53 0.82
N ALA A 79 2.37 -16.46 0.59
CA ALA A 79 2.05 -17.84 0.23
C ALA A 79 1.26 -18.57 1.33
N THR A 80 1.61 -18.35 2.59
CA THR A 80 0.90 -18.94 3.74
C THR A 80 -0.52 -18.40 3.84
N LEU A 81 -0.70 -17.07 3.77
CA LEU A 81 -2.02 -16.44 3.80
C LEU A 81 -2.87 -16.87 2.61
N ASP A 82 -2.28 -16.97 1.43
CA ASP A 82 -2.97 -17.43 0.23
C ASP A 82 -3.46 -18.87 0.40
N HIS A 83 -2.61 -19.76 0.90
CA HIS A 83 -2.97 -21.16 1.17
C HIS A 83 -4.07 -21.29 2.24
N LEU A 84 -3.93 -20.59 3.38
CA LEU A 84 -4.90 -20.62 4.47
C LEU A 84 -6.25 -20.03 4.08
N SER A 85 -6.27 -19.05 3.20
CA SER A 85 -7.48 -18.41 2.70
C SER A 85 -8.11 -19.09 1.48
N GLY A 86 -7.50 -20.15 0.94
CA GLY A 86 -7.99 -20.80 -0.27
C GLY A 86 -7.81 -19.96 -1.54
N GLY A 87 -6.68 -19.27 -1.67
CA GLY A 87 -6.32 -18.50 -2.88
C GLY A 87 -6.88 -17.07 -2.90
N ARG A 88 -7.10 -16.44 -1.73
CA ARG A 88 -7.72 -15.12 -1.62
C ARG A 88 -6.74 -13.98 -1.29
N MET A 89 -5.43 -14.23 -1.23
CA MET A 89 -4.43 -13.22 -0.85
C MET A 89 -4.15 -12.21 -1.97
N HIS A 90 -4.11 -10.94 -1.61
CA HIS A 90 -3.67 -9.80 -2.40
C HIS A 90 -2.50 -9.11 -1.69
N LEU A 91 -1.29 -9.22 -2.24
CA LEU A 91 -0.08 -8.70 -1.61
C LEU A 91 0.16 -7.24 -1.98
N GLY A 92 -0.19 -6.32 -1.10
CA GLY A 92 0.16 -4.91 -1.23
C GLY A 92 1.41 -4.55 -0.46
N LEU A 93 2.34 -3.86 -1.11
CA LEU A 93 3.65 -3.46 -0.59
C LEU A 93 3.84 -1.95 -0.67
N GLY A 94 4.61 -1.39 0.26
CA GLY A 94 4.96 0.02 0.25
C GLY A 94 6.26 0.32 0.96
N VAL A 95 6.87 1.43 0.58
CA VAL A 95 8.18 1.86 1.12
C VAL A 95 8.09 2.42 2.55
N SER A 96 6.86 2.69 3.04
CA SER A 96 6.64 3.46 4.27
C SER A 96 7.22 4.89 4.16
N GLY A 97 7.59 5.49 5.28
CA GLY A 97 8.24 6.80 5.33
C GLY A 97 9.53 6.74 6.15
N PRO A 98 10.39 7.77 6.05
CA PRO A 98 11.67 7.79 6.77
C PRO A 98 11.50 7.66 8.29
N GLN A 99 10.47 8.26 8.88
CA GLN A 99 10.22 8.19 10.32
C GLN A 99 9.96 6.76 10.78
N VAL A 100 9.17 6.00 10.05
CA VAL A 100 8.85 4.61 10.38
C VAL A 100 10.02 3.69 10.01
N SER A 101 10.59 3.85 8.81
CA SER A 101 11.70 3.02 8.37
C SER A 101 12.91 3.14 9.27
N GLU A 102 13.36 4.38 9.57
CA GLU A 102 14.56 4.61 10.37
C GLU A 102 14.26 4.61 11.87
N GLY A 103 13.13 5.22 12.30
CA GLY A 103 12.78 5.38 13.70
C GLY A 103 12.20 4.13 14.36
N TRP A 104 11.44 3.33 13.63
CA TRP A 104 10.78 2.14 14.16
C TRP A 104 11.47 0.84 13.77
N HIS A 105 11.85 0.70 12.49
CA HIS A 105 12.47 -0.53 11.99
C HIS A 105 14.00 -0.50 12.00
N GLY A 106 14.64 0.66 12.20
CA GLY A 106 16.09 0.80 12.17
C GLY A 106 16.71 0.59 10.77
N VAL A 107 15.91 0.72 9.72
CA VAL A 107 16.32 0.52 8.33
C VAL A 107 16.45 1.87 7.63
N ARG A 108 17.62 2.15 7.05
CA ARG A 108 17.85 3.39 6.31
C ARG A 108 16.84 3.58 5.18
N PHE A 109 16.26 4.78 5.10
CA PHE A 109 15.36 5.19 4.02
C PHE A 109 16.18 5.78 2.86
N ASP A 110 16.97 4.94 2.23
CA ASP A 110 17.80 5.27 1.09
C ASP A 110 17.37 4.48 -0.16
N SER A 111 17.47 5.09 -1.32
CA SER A 111 17.14 4.46 -2.61
C SER A 111 15.82 3.67 -2.60
N PRO A 112 14.69 4.21 -2.09
CA PRO A 112 13.47 3.43 -1.87
C PRO A 112 12.96 2.76 -3.16
N LEU A 113 13.08 3.39 -4.32
CA LEU A 113 12.63 2.82 -5.59
C LEU A 113 13.51 1.65 -6.06
N GLY A 114 14.83 1.78 -5.91
CA GLY A 114 15.77 0.69 -6.22
C GLY A 114 15.53 -0.52 -5.34
N ARG A 115 15.39 -0.29 -4.02
CA ARG A 115 15.04 -1.35 -3.07
C ARG A 115 13.70 -2.02 -3.41
N THR A 116 12.68 -1.25 -3.74
CA THR A 116 11.37 -1.79 -4.12
C THR A 116 11.48 -2.69 -5.36
N ARG A 117 12.22 -2.26 -6.38
CA ARG A 117 12.43 -3.05 -7.59
C ARG A 117 13.05 -4.41 -7.29
N GLU A 118 14.16 -4.42 -6.57
CA GLU A 118 14.83 -5.67 -6.20
C GLU A 118 13.97 -6.53 -5.27
N TYR A 119 13.31 -5.91 -4.30
CA TYR A 119 12.42 -6.58 -3.36
C TYR A 119 11.29 -7.32 -4.08
N VAL A 120 10.57 -6.66 -4.98
CA VAL A 120 9.49 -7.27 -5.75
C VAL A 120 10.01 -8.38 -6.66
N ALA A 121 11.18 -8.18 -7.30
CA ALA A 121 11.80 -9.22 -8.11
C ALA A 121 12.13 -10.48 -7.30
N ILE A 122 12.67 -10.32 -6.08
CA ILE A 122 12.96 -11.43 -5.17
C ILE A 122 11.67 -12.11 -4.71
N VAL A 123 10.64 -11.34 -4.33
CA VAL A 123 9.33 -11.88 -3.92
C VAL A 123 8.73 -12.71 -5.06
N ARG A 124 8.66 -12.19 -6.29
CA ARG A 124 8.15 -12.94 -7.45
C ARG A 124 8.93 -14.23 -7.71
N LYS A 125 10.28 -14.16 -7.64
CA LYS A 125 11.13 -15.33 -7.81
C LYS A 125 10.87 -16.38 -6.73
N ALA A 126 10.67 -15.98 -5.48
CA ALA A 126 10.33 -16.89 -4.39
C ALA A 126 8.95 -17.52 -4.59
N LEU A 127 7.93 -16.72 -4.94
CA LEU A 127 6.55 -17.18 -5.19
C LEU A 127 6.49 -18.14 -6.39
N SER A 128 7.31 -17.94 -7.43
CA SER A 128 7.43 -18.89 -8.56
C SER A 128 8.20 -20.19 -8.19
N ARG A 129 8.56 -20.35 -6.92
CA ARG A 129 9.24 -21.55 -6.39
C ARG A 129 10.56 -21.88 -7.08
N GLN A 130 11.25 -20.87 -7.58
CA GLN A 130 12.62 -21.00 -8.06
C GLN A 130 13.63 -21.02 -6.92
N ARG A 131 14.85 -21.51 -7.15
CA ARG A 131 15.97 -21.33 -6.21
C ARG A 131 16.23 -19.82 -6.08
N LEU A 132 16.15 -19.33 -4.84
CA LEU A 132 16.23 -17.89 -4.56
C LEU A 132 17.67 -17.41 -4.62
N THR A 133 18.03 -16.90 -5.78
CA THR A 133 19.31 -16.21 -6.04
C THR A 133 19.00 -14.80 -6.50
N HIS A 134 19.72 -13.82 -5.99
CA HIS A 134 19.66 -12.44 -6.43
C HIS A 134 21.02 -11.78 -6.20
N GLU A 135 21.49 -11.06 -7.20
CA GLU A 135 22.70 -10.24 -7.11
C GLU A 135 22.32 -8.83 -7.52
N GLY A 136 22.15 -7.97 -6.53
CA GLY A 136 21.68 -6.60 -6.70
C GLY A 136 22.46 -5.61 -5.85
N LYS A 137 22.12 -4.34 -5.99
CA LYS A 137 22.74 -3.26 -5.22
C LYS A 137 22.27 -3.26 -3.76
N HIS A 138 21.03 -3.71 -3.51
CA HIS A 138 20.37 -3.63 -2.20
C HIS A 138 20.19 -4.99 -1.54
N TYR A 139 20.17 -6.05 -2.31
CA TYR A 139 20.00 -7.41 -1.82
C TYR A 139 20.96 -8.36 -2.55
N THR A 140 21.59 -9.25 -1.78
CA THR A 140 22.40 -10.36 -2.32
C THR A 140 21.94 -11.66 -1.65
N LEU A 141 21.51 -12.63 -2.44
CA LEU A 141 21.00 -13.92 -1.96
C LEU A 141 21.52 -15.07 -2.82
N PRO A 142 22.16 -16.12 -2.24
CA PRO A 142 22.66 -16.15 -0.87
C PRO A 142 23.82 -15.19 -0.66
N LEU A 143 24.18 -14.89 0.58
CA LEU A 143 25.38 -14.10 0.88
C LEU A 143 26.63 -14.86 0.38
N PRO A 144 27.60 -14.18 -0.27
CA PRO A 144 28.76 -14.83 -0.90
C PRO A 144 29.75 -15.42 0.12
N ASP A 145 29.87 -14.80 1.30
CA ASP A 145 30.92 -15.13 2.27
C ASP A 145 30.45 -16.07 3.39
N GLY A 146 29.37 -16.84 3.17
CA GLY A 146 28.80 -17.68 4.18
C GLY A 146 28.40 -19.08 3.69
N PRO A 147 27.98 -19.96 4.62
CA PRO A 147 27.50 -21.31 4.27
C PRO A 147 26.11 -21.31 3.64
N GLY A 148 25.55 -20.14 3.35
CA GLY A 148 24.21 -19.97 2.81
C GLY A 148 24.02 -20.69 1.47
N LYS A 149 22.84 -21.27 1.28
CA LYS A 149 22.47 -21.94 0.02
C LYS A 149 21.23 -21.28 -0.57
N ALA A 150 21.14 -21.24 -1.89
CA ALA A 150 19.92 -20.85 -2.58
C ALA A 150 18.79 -21.83 -2.25
N LEU A 151 17.87 -21.41 -1.41
CA LEU A 151 16.69 -22.19 -0.98
C LEU A 151 15.52 -21.94 -1.95
N LYS A 152 14.50 -22.78 -1.84
CA LYS A 152 13.28 -22.72 -2.63
C LYS A 152 12.09 -22.77 -1.68
N LEU A 153 11.06 -21.96 -1.96
CA LEU A 153 9.80 -22.01 -1.22
C LEU A 153 9.17 -23.39 -1.37
N THR A 154 8.83 -24.04 -0.25
CA THR A 154 8.27 -25.40 -0.24
C THR A 154 6.76 -25.42 -0.40
N LEU A 155 6.07 -24.38 0.08
CA LEU A 155 4.62 -24.25 -0.02
C LEU A 155 4.20 -24.07 -1.49
N PRO A 156 3.13 -24.74 -1.96
CA PRO A 156 2.51 -24.42 -3.24
C PRO A 156 1.98 -22.99 -3.27
N VAL A 157 2.12 -22.34 -4.41
CA VAL A 157 1.64 -20.97 -4.63
C VAL A 157 0.93 -20.95 -5.98
N ARG A 158 -0.19 -20.26 -6.09
CA ARG A 158 -0.85 -20.01 -7.38
C ARG A 158 -0.02 -19.04 -8.22
N ASP A 159 -0.07 -19.18 -9.52
CA ASP A 159 0.77 -18.43 -10.45
C ASP A 159 0.36 -16.95 -10.56
N ASP A 160 -0.89 -16.64 -10.21
CA ASP A 160 -1.53 -15.33 -10.36
C ASP A 160 -1.71 -14.56 -9.04
N LEU A 161 -0.92 -14.87 -7.98
CA LEU A 161 -0.94 -14.11 -6.75
C LEU A 161 -0.54 -12.65 -7.03
N PRO A 162 -1.48 -11.68 -6.93
CA PRO A 162 -1.22 -10.32 -7.39
C PRO A 162 -0.38 -9.53 -6.38
N ILE A 163 0.54 -8.72 -6.92
CA ILE A 163 1.36 -7.79 -6.16
C ILE A 163 0.96 -6.36 -6.50
N TYR A 164 0.52 -5.62 -5.49
CA TYR A 164 0.18 -4.21 -5.57
C TYR A 164 1.28 -3.36 -4.94
N LEU A 165 1.47 -2.15 -5.45
CA LEU A 165 2.33 -1.16 -4.82
C LEU A 165 1.54 0.09 -4.45
N ALA A 166 1.80 0.61 -3.24
CA ALA A 166 1.36 1.93 -2.86
C ALA A 166 2.35 2.97 -3.40
N ALA A 167 1.86 3.89 -4.21
CA ALA A 167 2.68 4.90 -4.84
C ALA A 167 1.96 6.26 -4.90
N VAL A 168 2.71 7.33 -4.66
CA VAL A 168 2.21 8.72 -4.65
C VAL A 168 3.00 9.59 -5.62
N GLY A 169 4.33 9.46 -5.64
CA GLY A 169 5.20 10.28 -6.50
C GLY A 169 5.32 9.74 -7.92
N PRO A 170 5.57 10.62 -8.92
CA PRO A 170 5.62 10.25 -10.35
C PRO A 170 6.52 9.06 -10.66
N LYS A 171 7.75 9.07 -10.17
CA LYS A 171 8.72 7.97 -10.39
C LYS A 171 8.29 6.64 -9.75
N ASN A 172 7.61 6.70 -8.59
CA ASN A 172 7.09 5.50 -7.95
C ASN A 172 5.86 4.95 -8.69
N LEU A 173 5.00 5.83 -9.20
CA LEU A 173 3.87 5.45 -10.07
C LEU A 173 4.35 4.78 -11.36
N GLU A 174 5.40 5.33 -12.02
CA GLU A 174 6.02 4.69 -13.18
C GLU A 174 6.59 3.30 -12.82
N LEU A 175 7.35 3.20 -11.72
CA LEU A 175 7.87 1.93 -11.23
C LEU A 175 6.74 0.93 -10.94
N THR A 176 5.64 1.39 -10.34
CA THR A 176 4.46 0.55 -10.06
C THR A 176 3.89 -0.03 -11.34
N GLY A 177 3.71 0.78 -12.37
CA GLY A 177 3.28 0.31 -13.69
C GLY A 177 4.23 -0.72 -14.31
N GLU A 178 5.53 -0.56 -14.09
CA GLU A 178 6.56 -1.45 -14.63
C GLU A 178 6.56 -2.83 -13.96
N ILE A 179 6.47 -2.90 -12.62
CA ILE A 179 6.77 -4.15 -11.87
C ILE A 179 5.57 -4.76 -11.13
N ALA A 180 4.49 -4.02 -10.91
CA ALA A 180 3.33 -4.50 -10.15
C ALA A 180 2.19 -4.98 -11.05
N ASP A 181 1.17 -5.59 -10.41
CA ASP A 181 -0.09 -6.00 -11.02
C ASP A 181 -1.21 -5.00 -10.71
N GLY A 182 -0.98 -4.12 -9.72
CA GLY A 182 -1.92 -3.06 -9.39
C GLY A 182 -1.30 -1.93 -8.57
N LEU A 183 -2.07 -0.84 -8.48
CA LEU A 183 -1.78 0.36 -7.70
C LEU A 183 -2.74 0.44 -6.51
N LEU A 184 -2.19 0.67 -5.31
CA LEU A 184 -2.95 1.13 -4.15
C LEU A 184 -2.80 2.65 -4.07
N ALA A 185 -3.86 3.37 -4.44
CA ALA A 185 -3.89 4.81 -4.49
C ALA A 185 -4.62 5.41 -3.28
N ILE A 186 -4.03 6.43 -2.70
CA ILE A 186 -4.62 7.27 -1.65
C ILE A 186 -4.80 8.68 -2.20
N PHE A 187 -5.82 9.41 -1.74
CA PHE A 187 -6.17 10.75 -2.26
C PHE A 187 -6.33 10.76 -3.78
N PHE A 188 -7.02 9.76 -4.28
CA PHE A 188 -7.27 9.58 -5.70
C PHE A 188 -8.49 10.41 -6.10
N SER A 189 -8.24 11.57 -6.72
CA SER A 189 -9.29 12.49 -7.15
C SER A 189 -9.66 12.25 -8.62
N PRO A 190 -10.96 12.32 -8.96
CA PRO A 190 -11.40 12.22 -10.36
C PRO A 190 -10.72 13.21 -11.29
N GLU A 191 -10.50 14.45 -10.83
CA GLU A 191 -9.90 15.54 -11.59
C GLU A 191 -8.42 15.28 -11.91
N HIS A 192 -7.72 14.56 -11.03
CA HIS A 192 -6.28 14.29 -11.13
C HIS A 192 -5.96 12.83 -11.52
N THR A 193 -7.00 12.03 -11.77
CA THR A 193 -6.86 10.62 -12.16
C THR A 193 -5.99 10.46 -13.41
N ALA A 194 -6.20 11.29 -14.44
CA ALA A 194 -5.47 11.18 -15.70
C ALA A 194 -3.96 11.34 -15.47
N SER A 195 -3.52 12.39 -14.78
CA SER A 195 -2.11 12.65 -14.49
C SER A 195 -1.46 11.54 -13.67
N THR A 196 -2.17 11.00 -12.67
CA THR A 196 -1.69 9.87 -11.87
C THR A 196 -1.50 8.62 -12.72
N LEU A 197 -2.49 8.28 -13.54
CA LEU A 197 -2.45 7.06 -14.36
C LEU A 197 -1.51 7.17 -15.55
N ASP A 198 -1.17 8.37 -16.04
CA ASP A 198 -0.22 8.55 -17.14
C ASP A 198 1.18 8.08 -16.74
N HIS A 199 1.60 8.27 -15.50
CA HIS A 199 2.85 7.72 -14.99
C HIS A 199 2.81 6.18 -14.92
N VAL A 200 1.70 5.61 -14.50
CA VAL A 200 1.51 4.14 -14.49
C VAL A 200 1.54 3.59 -15.92
N ARG A 201 0.83 4.23 -16.86
CA ARG A 201 0.84 3.86 -18.29
C ARG A 201 2.26 3.91 -18.88
N ALA A 202 3.03 4.93 -18.53
CA ALA A 202 4.44 5.04 -18.95
C ALA A 202 5.28 3.83 -18.48
N GLY A 203 5.14 3.44 -17.21
CA GLY A 203 5.81 2.27 -16.65
C GLY A 203 5.39 0.96 -17.33
N ARG A 204 4.10 0.80 -17.60
CA ARG A 204 3.57 -0.39 -18.28
C ARG A 204 4.07 -0.51 -19.73
N ARG A 205 4.06 0.60 -20.49
CA ARG A 205 4.65 0.62 -21.84
C ARG A 205 6.13 0.25 -21.83
N LYS A 206 6.91 0.81 -20.89
CA LYS A 206 8.33 0.49 -20.71
C LYS A 206 8.56 -1.00 -20.43
N ALA A 207 7.64 -1.64 -19.73
CA ALA A 207 7.69 -3.07 -19.41
C ALA A 207 7.06 -3.97 -20.51
N GLY A 208 6.53 -3.41 -21.58
CA GLY A 208 5.82 -4.16 -22.62
C GLY A 208 4.51 -4.80 -22.14
N LYS A 209 3.84 -4.17 -21.15
CA LYS A 209 2.60 -4.66 -20.54
C LYS A 209 1.38 -3.87 -21.03
N GLY A 210 0.22 -4.52 -21.02
CA GLY A 210 -1.00 -3.96 -21.62
C GLY A 210 -0.96 -4.02 -23.14
N THR A 211 -1.87 -3.30 -23.77
CA THR A 211 -1.92 -3.14 -25.23
C THR A 211 -1.57 -1.71 -25.61
N GLU A 212 -1.35 -1.45 -26.91
CA GLU A 212 -1.14 -0.09 -27.41
C GLU A 212 -2.38 0.77 -27.18
N ALA A 213 -3.58 0.20 -27.36
CA ALA A 213 -4.85 0.87 -27.16
C ALA A 213 -5.18 1.10 -25.68
N ASP A 214 -4.87 0.14 -24.81
CA ASP A 214 -5.07 0.23 -23.37
C ASP A 214 -3.85 -0.28 -22.59
N PRO A 215 -2.91 0.60 -22.25
CA PRO A 215 -1.77 0.22 -21.45
C PRO A 215 -2.12 -0.29 -20.04
N LEU A 216 -3.32 -0.02 -19.54
CA LEU A 216 -3.79 -0.49 -18.24
C LEU A 216 -4.52 -1.83 -18.30
N GLU A 217 -4.67 -2.42 -19.47
CA GLU A 217 -5.27 -3.77 -19.58
C GLU A 217 -4.54 -4.77 -18.68
N GLY A 218 -5.32 -5.48 -17.84
CA GLY A 218 -4.77 -6.42 -16.83
C GLY A 218 -4.06 -5.77 -15.65
N PHE A 219 -4.25 -4.46 -15.44
CA PHE A 219 -3.73 -3.74 -14.27
C PHE A 219 -4.86 -3.23 -13.39
N ASP A 220 -4.79 -3.51 -12.09
CA ASP A 220 -5.82 -3.11 -11.14
C ASP A 220 -5.48 -1.77 -10.47
N VAL A 221 -6.47 -0.87 -10.35
CA VAL A 221 -6.32 0.41 -9.66
C VAL A 221 -7.29 0.43 -8.48
N VAL A 222 -6.74 0.40 -7.28
CA VAL A 222 -7.49 0.40 -6.02
C VAL A 222 -7.41 1.79 -5.41
N ALA A 223 -8.48 2.56 -5.52
CA ALA A 223 -8.61 3.87 -4.92
C ALA A 223 -9.20 3.76 -3.51
N THR A 224 -8.48 4.28 -2.51
CA THR A 224 -8.98 4.39 -1.15
C THR A 224 -9.64 5.75 -0.97
N VAL A 225 -10.92 5.76 -0.63
CA VAL A 225 -11.71 6.96 -0.35
C VAL A 225 -12.40 6.82 1.00
N PRO A 226 -12.35 7.85 1.87
CA PRO A 226 -13.18 7.89 3.06
C PRO A 226 -14.64 8.08 2.66
N VAL A 227 -15.54 7.32 3.30
CA VAL A 227 -16.99 7.38 3.04
C VAL A 227 -17.72 7.56 4.35
N LEU A 228 -18.60 8.54 4.40
CA LEU A 228 -19.52 8.76 5.50
C LEU A 228 -20.92 8.95 4.95
N VAL A 229 -21.87 8.17 5.46
CA VAL A 229 -23.30 8.32 5.14
C VAL A 229 -23.92 9.33 6.09
N THR A 230 -24.31 10.50 5.59
CA THR A 230 -24.88 11.59 6.38
C THR A 230 -25.75 12.49 5.50
N ASP A 231 -26.76 13.10 6.09
CA ASP A 231 -27.56 14.17 5.47
C ASP A 231 -26.91 15.55 5.65
N ASP A 232 -25.91 15.67 6.53
CA ASP A 232 -25.15 16.89 6.79
C ASP A 232 -23.75 16.78 6.16
N VAL A 233 -23.61 17.36 4.98
CA VAL A 233 -22.33 17.35 4.22
C VAL A 233 -21.21 18.07 4.98
N GLU A 234 -21.52 19.18 5.68
CA GLU A 234 -20.52 19.93 6.44
C GLU A 234 -19.98 19.13 7.62
N ALA A 235 -20.85 18.44 8.34
CA ALA A 235 -20.44 17.52 9.41
C ALA A 235 -19.61 16.35 8.83
N GLY A 236 -19.98 15.85 7.65
CA GLY A 236 -19.22 14.82 6.93
C GLY A 236 -17.81 15.27 6.58
N LEU A 237 -17.65 16.44 6.00
CA LEU A 237 -16.34 17.04 5.67
C LEU A 237 -15.49 17.23 6.94
N ALA A 238 -16.09 17.79 8.00
CA ALA A 238 -15.42 17.99 9.28
C ALA A 238 -14.93 16.67 9.92
N ALA A 239 -15.65 15.57 9.73
CA ALA A 239 -15.27 14.26 10.24
C ALA A 239 -14.07 13.66 9.47
N VAL A 240 -13.93 13.95 8.17
CA VAL A 240 -12.84 13.44 7.31
C VAL A 240 -11.59 14.33 7.38
N ALA A 241 -11.74 15.62 7.62
CA ALA A 241 -10.65 16.60 7.62
C ALA A 241 -9.44 16.22 8.50
N PRO A 242 -9.60 15.68 9.74
CA PRO A 242 -8.45 15.27 10.56
C PRO A 242 -7.59 14.18 9.91
N TYR A 243 -8.21 13.24 9.18
CA TYR A 243 -7.51 12.21 8.44
C TYR A 243 -6.65 12.82 7.32
N ALA A 244 -7.21 13.72 6.53
CA ALA A 244 -6.48 14.39 5.46
C ALA A 244 -5.35 15.28 6.01
N ALA A 245 -5.62 16.04 7.10
CA ALA A 245 -4.63 16.88 7.76
C ALA A 245 -3.45 16.07 8.35
N LEU A 246 -3.69 14.88 8.88
CA LEU A 246 -2.62 13.99 9.34
C LEU A 246 -1.65 13.65 8.19
N TYR A 247 -2.17 13.30 7.02
CA TYR A 247 -1.33 12.93 5.89
C TYR A 247 -0.61 14.14 5.30
N VAL A 248 -1.34 15.20 4.98
CA VAL A 248 -0.80 16.42 4.36
C VAL A 248 0.15 17.15 5.30
N GLY A 249 -0.16 17.19 6.60
CA GLY A 249 0.62 17.91 7.60
C GLY A 249 1.66 17.09 8.32
N GLY A 250 1.36 15.82 8.69
CA GLY A 250 2.12 15.05 9.68
C GLY A 250 2.86 13.82 9.17
N MET A 251 2.52 13.28 7.99
CA MET A 251 3.11 12.03 7.49
C MET A 251 4.45 12.27 6.76
N GLY A 252 5.42 12.83 7.47
CA GLY A 252 6.74 13.11 6.95
C GLY A 252 7.40 14.29 7.66
N SER A 253 8.65 14.59 7.32
CA SER A 253 9.29 15.85 7.71
C SER A 253 8.77 16.99 6.84
N ARG A 254 9.05 18.23 7.25
CA ARG A 254 8.68 19.44 6.47
C ARG A 254 9.12 19.33 5.01
N GLU A 255 10.27 18.77 4.74
CA GLU A 255 10.88 18.70 3.42
C GLU A 255 10.58 17.40 2.66
N ARG A 256 10.10 16.36 3.36
CA ARG A 256 9.89 15.02 2.81
C ARG A 256 8.54 14.44 3.22
N ASN A 257 7.47 15.17 2.91
CA ASN A 257 6.10 14.70 3.00
C ASN A 257 5.55 14.46 1.59
N PHE A 258 5.42 13.20 1.21
CA PHE A 258 4.94 12.81 -0.12
C PHE A 258 3.47 13.21 -0.37
N TYR A 259 2.66 13.26 0.67
CA TYR A 259 1.24 13.61 0.58
C TYR A 259 1.05 15.12 0.48
N ASN A 260 1.87 15.91 1.18
CA ASN A 260 1.94 17.36 0.99
C ASN A 260 2.32 17.69 -0.46
N GLN A 261 3.38 17.05 -0.97
CA GLN A 261 3.78 17.20 -2.37
C GLN A 261 2.70 16.74 -3.37
N LEU A 262 1.87 15.76 -3.01
CA LEU A 262 0.73 15.37 -3.82
C LEU A 262 -0.33 16.48 -3.83
N ALA A 263 -0.68 17.04 -2.68
CA ALA A 263 -1.63 18.14 -2.58
C ALA A 263 -1.15 19.36 -3.41
N CYS A 264 0.15 19.71 -3.33
CA CYS A 264 0.72 20.76 -4.19
C CYS A 264 0.56 20.45 -5.68
N ARG A 265 0.81 19.21 -6.12
CA ARG A 265 0.59 18.82 -7.53
C ARG A 265 -0.87 18.87 -7.96
N MET A 266 -1.80 18.84 -7.02
CA MET A 266 -3.24 19.00 -7.24
C MET A 266 -3.68 20.47 -7.23
N GLY A 267 -2.75 21.44 -7.04
CA GLY A 267 -3.05 22.87 -7.05
C GLY A 267 -3.44 23.42 -5.68
N PHE A 268 -3.10 22.72 -4.59
CA PHE A 268 -3.39 23.13 -3.20
C PHE A 268 -2.10 23.52 -2.46
N GLU A 269 -1.20 24.28 -3.11
CA GLU A 269 0.11 24.63 -2.54
C GLU A 269 0.00 25.42 -1.25
N ASP A 270 -0.83 26.47 -1.24
CA ASP A 270 -0.99 27.38 -0.10
C ASP A 270 -1.67 26.67 1.08
N GLU A 271 -2.71 25.89 0.81
CA GLU A 271 -3.43 25.11 1.84
C GLU A 271 -2.53 24.00 2.39
N ALA A 272 -1.78 23.31 1.56
CA ALA A 272 -0.85 22.26 1.98
C ALA A 272 0.26 22.82 2.86
N ALA A 273 0.80 24.00 2.54
CA ALA A 273 1.79 24.70 3.36
C ALA A 273 1.22 25.08 4.73
N LYS A 274 0.02 25.67 4.75
CA LYS A 274 -0.67 26.08 5.98
C LYS A 274 -1.02 24.90 6.87
N VAL A 275 -1.58 23.83 6.30
CA VAL A 275 -1.93 22.61 7.04
C VAL A 275 -0.67 22.00 7.66
N GLN A 276 0.43 21.93 6.92
CA GLN A 276 1.69 21.38 7.43
C GLN A 276 2.27 22.26 8.56
N GLU A 277 2.24 23.57 8.44
CA GLU A 277 2.72 24.48 9.47
C GLU A 277 1.96 24.28 10.79
N LEU A 278 0.62 24.32 10.72
CA LEU A 278 -0.24 24.13 11.88
C LEU A 278 -0.06 22.74 12.51
N TYR A 279 0.01 21.71 11.67
CA TYR A 279 0.14 20.33 12.15
C TYR A 279 1.47 20.12 12.88
N LEU A 280 2.59 20.58 12.32
CA LEU A 280 3.92 20.48 12.93
C LEU A 280 4.08 21.35 14.19
N ALA A 281 3.27 22.38 14.33
CA ALA A 281 3.16 23.19 15.55
C ALA A 281 2.28 22.53 16.65
N GLY A 282 1.73 21.33 16.41
CA GLY A 282 0.84 20.63 17.34
C GLY A 282 -0.61 21.12 17.33
N GLN A 283 -0.96 22.05 16.43
CA GLN A 283 -2.29 22.64 16.28
C GLN A 283 -3.17 21.77 15.35
N HIS A 284 -3.39 20.51 15.73
CA HIS A 284 -4.01 19.50 14.86
C HIS A 284 -5.46 19.85 14.48
N ARG A 285 -6.21 20.51 15.38
CA ARG A 285 -7.59 20.96 15.11
C ARG A 285 -7.61 22.08 14.07
N ASP A 286 -6.71 23.05 14.20
CA ASP A 286 -6.60 24.16 13.27
C ASP A 286 -6.11 23.69 11.89
N ALA A 287 -5.18 22.71 11.88
CA ALA A 287 -4.75 22.05 10.65
C ALA A 287 -5.91 21.36 9.93
N ALA A 288 -6.77 20.64 10.67
CA ALA A 288 -7.96 20.00 10.10
C ALA A 288 -8.96 21.05 9.57
N ALA A 289 -9.17 22.16 10.30
CA ALA A 289 -10.04 23.26 9.86
C ALA A 289 -9.50 24.02 8.64
N ALA A 290 -8.18 23.96 8.38
CA ALA A 290 -7.53 24.58 7.24
C ALA A 290 -7.56 23.70 5.97
N MET A 291 -8.08 22.47 6.04
CA MET A 291 -8.24 21.62 4.86
C MET A 291 -9.29 22.22 3.91
N PRO A 292 -8.98 22.30 2.59
CA PRO A 292 -9.95 22.76 1.60
C PRO A 292 -11.14 21.80 1.50
N ARG A 293 -12.28 22.31 1.02
CA ARG A 293 -13.51 21.55 0.83
C ARG A 293 -13.51 20.76 -0.47
#